data_a4c8b355da2ea183ae1f88d5abdc584a
#
_entry.id   a4c8b355da2ea183ae1f88d5abdc584a
#
_cell.length_a   1.000
_cell.length_b   1.000
_cell.length_c   1.000
_cell.angle_alpha   90.00
_cell.angle_beta   90.00
_cell.angle_gamma   90.00
#
_symmetry.space_group_name_H-M   'P 1'
#
loop_
_entity.id
_entity.type
_entity.pdbx_description
1 polymer ?
#
loop_
_entity_poly.entity_id
_entity_poly.type
_entity_poly.pdbx_seq_one_letter_code
_entity_poly.pdbx_strand_id
1 'polypeptide(L)'
;GKPVSFIEDCAVPLDHLAEYVDRLTQVFARHGTRGTWYAHASVGTLHVRPILDMRRDGAAKMRAIAEEAAAMVREYKGAFSGEHGDGLVRSEWVGWQFGPRLSRAFEEIKDLFDPAGLTTPGKIVRATRMDDATLFRFPPDHRTHPIRTGLDWSAWNVQSDPATGALTPAGTGGDPA
;
A
#
# COMPACT_ATOMS: atom_id res chain seq x y z
N GLY A 1 -11.83 -9.06 1.35
CA GLY A 1 -10.67 -8.17 1.27
C GLY A 1 -10.28 -7.92 -0.17
N LYS A 2 -9.51 -6.88 -0.41
CA LYS A 2 -9.00 -6.51 -1.73
C LYS A 2 -7.48 -6.41 -1.72
N PRO A 3 -6.81 -6.53 -2.88
CA PRO A 3 -5.38 -6.25 -2.98
C PRO A 3 -5.09 -4.80 -2.58
N VAL A 4 -4.16 -4.59 -1.65
CA VAL A 4 -3.79 -3.26 -1.14
C VAL A 4 -2.33 -2.98 -1.46
N SER A 5 -2.08 -1.81 -2.03
CA SER A 5 -0.74 -1.35 -2.43
C SER A 5 -0.08 -0.59 -1.29
N PHE A 6 0.97 -1.15 -0.67
CA PHE A 6 1.78 -0.46 0.34
C PHE A 6 3.21 -0.99 0.44
N ILE A 7 3.45 -2.24 0.08
CA ILE A 7 4.78 -2.86 -0.02
C ILE A 7 5.05 -3.40 -1.43
N GLU A 8 4.27 -2.93 -2.40
CA GLU A 8 4.30 -3.44 -3.78
C GLU A 8 5.49 -3.00 -4.60
N ASP A 9 6.45 -2.32 -4.02
CA ASP A 9 7.54 -1.70 -4.77
C ASP A 9 8.92 -1.97 -4.16
N CYS A 10 8.99 -2.99 -3.32
CA CYS A 10 10.26 -3.38 -2.71
C CYS A 10 11.19 -4.03 -3.75
N ALA A 11 12.45 -3.61 -3.73
CA ALA A 11 13.49 -4.20 -4.56
C ALA A 11 14.59 -4.80 -3.68
N VAL A 12 15.04 -6.01 -4.02
CA VAL A 12 16.14 -6.70 -3.34
C VAL A 12 17.17 -7.19 -4.35
N PRO A 13 18.44 -7.39 -3.94
CA PRO A 13 19.44 -7.99 -4.83
C PRO A 13 18.96 -9.34 -5.37
N LEU A 14 19.27 -9.64 -6.63
CA LEU A 14 18.77 -10.83 -7.34
C LEU A 14 19.09 -12.14 -6.61
N ASP A 15 20.24 -12.24 -5.99
CA ASP A 15 20.66 -13.44 -5.24
C ASP A 15 19.73 -13.75 -4.06
N HIS A 16 19.01 -12.77 -3.58
CA HIS A 16 18.06 -12.89 -2.45
C HIS A 16 16.59 -12.91 -2.87
N LEU A 17 16.29 -12.77 -4.16
CA LEU A 17 14.91 -12.60 -4.61
C LEU A 17 14.01 -13.77 -4.23
N ALA A 18 14.47 -15.00 -4.44
CA ALA A 18 13.70 -16.20 -4.13
C ALA A 18 13.43 -16.32 -2.61
N GLU A 19 14.47 -16.13 -1.81
CA GLU A 19 14.35 -16.16 -0.34
C GLU A 19 13.42 -15.06 0.18
N TYR A 20 13.55 -13.86 -0.37
CA TYR A 20 12.67 -12.73 -0.02
C TYR A 20 11.19 -13.03 -0.30
N VAL A 21 10.88 -13.58 -1.47
CA VAL A 21 9.51 -13.97 -1.85
C VAL A 21 8.95 -15.02 -0.88
N ASP A 22 9.74 -16.02 -0.53
CA ASP A 22 9.33 -17.07 0.42
C ASP A 22 9.07 -16.49 1.81
N ARG A 23 10.01 -15.73 2.34
CA ARG A 23 9.88 -15.07 3.65
C ARG A 23 8.68 -14.12 3.70
N LEU A 24 8.46 -13.33 2.67
CA LEU A 24 7.33 -12.40 2.61
C LEU A 24 6.00 -13.16 2.50
N THR A 25 5.98 -14.28 1.80
CA THR A 25 4.81 -15.18 1.76
C THR A 25 4.48 -15.72 3.16
N GLN A 26 5.50 -16.06 3.95
CA GLN A 26 5.32 -16.49 5.33
C GLN A 26 4.81 -15.34 6.23
N VAL A 27 5.27 -14.10 6.01
CA VAL A 27 4.72 -12.92 6.68
C VAL A 27 3.22 -12.83 6.42
N PHE A 28 2.78 -12.90 5.17
CA PHE A 28 1.35 -12.87 4.85
C PHE A 28 0.57 -13.98 5.53
N ALA A 29 1.10 -15.20 5.53
CA ALA A 29 0.44 -16.34 6.20
C ALA A 29 0.26 -16.11 7.70
N ARG A 30 1.27 -15.57 8.39
CA ARG A 30 1.18 -15.22 9.83
C ARG A 30 0.09 -14.18 10.12
N HIS A 31 -0.14 -13.25 9.19
CA HIS A 31 -1.18 -12.23 9.30
C HIS A 31 -2.54 -12.68 8.74
N GLY A 32 -2.68 -13.97 8.39
CA GLY A 32 -3.92 -14.55 7.89
C GLY A 32 -4.34 -13.98 6.53
N THR A 33 -3.37 -13.68 5.67
CA THR A 33 -3.61 -13.16 4.33
C THR A 33 -2.71 -13.84 3.29
N ARG A 34 -2.86 -13.42 2.05
CA ARG A 34 -2.01 -13.79 0.92
C ARG A 34 -1.78 -12.59 0.03
N GLY A 35 -0.72 -12.61 -0.76
CA GLY A 35 -0.43 -11.58 -1.75
C GLY A 35 -0.80 -12.01 -3.18
N THR A 36 -1.04 -11.03 -4.04
CA THR A 36 -0.95 -11.18 -5.49
C THR A 36 0.42 -10.72 -5.93
N TRP A 37 1.06 -11.46 -6.83
CA TRP A 37 2.46 -11.27 -7.19
C TRP A 37 2.63 -10.88 -8.65
N TYR A 38 3.45 -9.87 -8.87
CA TYR A 38 3.98 -9.46 -10.15
C TYR A 38 5.41 -8.94 -9.92
N ALA A 39 6.29 -9.03 -10.91
CA ALA A 39 7.69 -8.66 -10.70
C ALA A 39 8.38 -8.18 -11.97
N HIS A 40 9.32 -7.26 -11.81
CA HIS A 40 10.43 -7.06 -12.72
C HIS A 40 11.62 -7.87 -12.20
N ALA A 41 11.56 -9.19 -12.39
CA ALA A 41 12.48 -10.14 -11.77
C ALA A 41 13.94 -9.88 -12.13
N SER A 42 14.22 -9.38 -13.34
CA SER A 42 15.59 -9.07 -13.81
C SER A 42 16.31 -7.99 -13.00
N VAL A 43 15.57 -7.17 -12.27
CA VAL A 43 16.10 -6.09 -11.42
C VAL A 43 15.72 -6.22 -9.94
N GLY A 44 15.11 -7.36 -9.57
CA GLY A 44 14.76 -7.65 -8.18
C GLY A 44 13.58 -6.86 -7.63
N THR A 45 12.79 -6.18 -8.46
CA THR A 45 11.62 -5.40 -8.04
C THR A 45 10.37 -6.27 -8.03
N LEU A 46 9.65 -6.23 -6.91
CA LEU A 46 8.43 -7.01 -6.69
C LEU A 46 7.22 -6.11 -6.54
N HIS A 47 6.16 -6.43 -7.28
CA HIS A 47 4.86 -5.78 -7.13
C HIS A 47 3.89 -6.74 -6.44
N VAL A 48 3.95 -6.77 -5.13
CA VAL A 48 3.11 -7.63 -4.32
C VAL A 48 2.04 -6.83 -3.59
N ARG A 49 0.81 -7.31 -3.66
CA ARG A 49 -0.34 -6.65 -3.01
C ARG A 49 -1.04 -7.65 -2.10
N PRO A 50 -0.88 -7.50 -0.77
CA PRO A 50 -1.63 -8.30 0.19
C PRO A 50 -3.14 -8.03 0.11
N ILE A 51 -3.94 -9.07 0.35
CA ILE A 51 -5.40 -8.97 0.33
C ILE A 51 -5.88 -8.63 1.74
N LEU A 52 -6.33 -7.40 1.95
CA LEU A 52 -6.76 -6.90 3.26
C LEU A 52 -8.21 -6.41 3.23
N ASP A 53 -8.89 -6.50 4.36
CA ASP A 53 -10.19 -5.86 4.57
C ASP A 53 -10.00 -4.55 5.33
N MET A 54 -9.90 -3.45 4.58
CA MET A 54 -9.64 -2.12 5.14
C MET A 54 -10.81 -1.55 5.97
N ARG A 55 -11.98 -2.19 5.94
CA ARG A 55 -13.13 -1.82 6.78
C ARG A 55 -13.06 -2.40 8.18
N ARG A 56 -12.18 -3.36 8.42
CA ARG A 56 -12.04 -4.07 9.68
C ARG A 56 -10.65 -3.84 10.26
N ASP A 57 -9.84 -4.88 10.26
CA ASP A 57 -8.51 -4.91 10.84
C ASP A 57 -7.38 -4.62 9.82
N GLY A 58 -7.76 -4.26 8.58
CA GLY A 58 -6.82 -4.09 7.47
C GLY A 58 -5.74 -3.05 7.75
N ALA A 59 -6.05 -1.93 8.39
CA ALA A 59 -5.05 -0.91 8.71
C ALA A 59 -3.98 -1.43 9.68
N ALA A 60 -4.38 -2.14 10.72
CA ALA A 60 -3.45 -2.74 11.68
C ALA A 60 -2.59 -3.84 11.03
N LYS A 61 -3.19 -4.70 10.21
CA LYS A 61 -2.46 -5.72 9.43
C LYS A 61 -1.50 -5.09 8.43
N MET A 62 -1.94 -4.06 7.72
CA MET A 62 -1.10 -3.30 6.79
C MET A 62 0.14 -2.76 7.49
N ARG A 63 -0.01 -2.16 8.66
CA ARG A 63 1.09 -1.65 9.48
C ARG A 63 2.05 -2.76 9.87
N ALA A 64 1.56 -3.84 10.46
CA ALA A 64 2.37 -4.94 10.94
C ALA A 64 3.15 -5.63 9.80
N ILE A 65 2.50 -5.87 8.66
CA ILE A 65 3.15 -6.43 7.46
C ILE A 65 4.23 -5.48 6.93
N ALA A 66 3.96 -4.17 6.91
CA ALA A 66 4.93 -3.18 6.42
C ALA A 66 6.18 -3.12 7.32
N GLU A 67 6.04 -3.22 8.64
CA GLU A 67 7.15 -3.24 9.58
C GLU A 67 8.05 -4.46 9.37
N GLU A 68 7.46 -5.64 9.20
CA GLU A 68 8.23 -6.85 8.91
C GLU A 68 8.89 -6.80 7.52
N ALA A 69 8.17 -6.34 6.50
CA ALA A 69 8.71 -6.19 5.15
C ALA A 69 9.86 -5.18 5.10
N ALA A 70 9.71 -4.03 5.77
CA ALA A 70 10.75 -3.01 5.85
C ALA A 70 12.03 -3.56 6.50
N ALA A 71 11.90 -4.24 7.63
CA ALA A 71 13.05 -4.87 8.30
C ALA A 71 13.76 -5.86 7.39
N MET A 72 13.00 -6.68 6.69
CA MET A 72 13.52 -7.69 5.76
C MET A 72 14.25 -7.05 4.56
N VAL A 73 13.65 -6.04 3.93
CA VAL A 73 14.29 -5.28 2.83
C VAL A 73 15.62 -4.69 3.26
N ARG A 74 15.68 -4.13 4.47
CA ARG A 74 16.92 -3.58 5.01
C ARG A 74 17.98 -4.64 5.28
N GLU A 75 17.59 -5.81 5.76
CA GLU A 75 18.49 -6.96 5.96
C GLU A 75 19.18 -7.33 4.64
N TYR A 76 18.42 -7.36 3.55
CA TYR A 76 18.95 -7.61 2.21
C TYR A 76 19.63 -6.40 1.55
N LYS A 77 19.72 -5.27 2.22
CA LYS A 77 20.24 -4.00 1.67
C LYS A 77 19.50 -3.55 0.42
N GLY A 78 18.20 -3.85 0.37
CA GLY A 78 17.30 -3.47 -0.70
C GLY A 78 16.72 -2.06 -0.55
N ALA A 79 15.78 -1.72 -1.41
CA ALA A 79 15.01 -0.48 -1.37
C ALA A 79 13.54 -0.78 -1.05
N PHE A 80 12.95 -0.01 -0.14
CA PHE A 80 11.53 -0.16 0.23
C PHE A 80 10.60 0.39 -0.85
N SER A 81 11.06 1.38 -1.61
CA SER A 81 10.40 1.90 -2.81
C SER A 81 11.40 1.89 -3.97
N GLY A 82 11.15 1.08 -4.98
CA GLY A 82 12.03 0.90 -6.14
C GLY A 82 11.78 1.92 -7.24
N GLU A 83 10.55 1.99 -7.76
CA GLU A 83 10.22 2.81 -8.93
C GLU A 83 8.94 3.65 -8.80
N HIS A 84 7.96 3.25 -7.96
CA HIS A 84 6.66 3.91 -7.87
C HIS A 84 6.64 5.17 -7.00
N GLY A 85 7.73 5.45 -6.26
CA GLY A 85 7.80 6.52 -5.29
C GLY A 85 7.04 6.22 -3.99
N ASP A 86 7.25 7.06 -2.96
CA ASP A 86 6.82 6.72 -1.60
C ASP A 86 5.34 7.04 -1.33
N GLY A 87 4.81 8.13 -1.90
CA GLY A 87 3.43 8.54 -1.71
C GLY A 87 3.05 8.70 -0.23
N LEU A 88 1.78 8.45 0.11
CA LEU A 88 1.30 8.47 1.50
C LEU A 88 1.73 7.23 2.30
N VAL A 89 1.77 6.07 1.67
CA VAL A 89 1.94 4.80 2.37
C VAL A 89 3.39 4.44 2.67
N ARG A 90 4.36 5.00 1.92
CA ARG A 90 5.78 4.68 2.09
C ARG A 90 6.62 5.83 2.64
N SER A 91 6.13 7.07 2.59
CA SER A 91 6.91 8.24 3.05
C SER A 91 7.31 8.17 4.52
N GLU A 92 6.52 7.54 5.38
CA GLU A 92 6.87 7.31 6.79
C GLU A 92 8.18 6.52 6.92
N TRP A 93 8.50 5.66 5.96
CA TRP A 93 9.67 4.80 5.96
C TRP A 93 10.94 5.45 5.41
N VAL A 94 10.85 6.64 4.82
CA VAL A 94 11.99 7.37 4.25
C VAL A 94 13.06 7.64 5.30
N GLY A 95 12.67 8.14 6.46
CA GLY A 95 13.63 8.37 7.56
C GLY A 95 14.31 7.10 8.05
N TRP A 96 13.57 6.00 8.08
CA TRP A 96 14.08 4.68 8.43
C TRP A 96 15.05 4.14 7.35
N GLN A 97 14.72 4.34 6.06
CA GLN A 97 15.53 3.88 4.93
C GLN A 97 16.85 4.64 4.83
N PHE A 98 16.83 5.96 4.92
CA PHE A 98 17.95 6.84 4.60
C PHE A 98 18.66 7.40 5.82
N GLY A 99 18.05 7.31 7.00
CA GLY A 99 18.60 7.81 8.25
C GLY A 99 18.50 9.33 8.43
N PRO A 100 18.86 9.83 9.62
CA PRO A 100 18.54 11.20 10.03
C PRO A 100 19.29 12.28 9.24
N ARG A 101 20.47 11.97 8.72
CA ARG A 101 21.29 12.93 7.96
C ARG A 101 20.62 13.27 6.62
N LEU A 102 20.24 12.24 5.86
CA LEU A 102 19.57 12.44 4.56
C LEU A 102 18.15 12.94 4.73
N SER A 103 17.42 12.48 5.74
CA SER A 103 16.08 12.99 6.02
C SER A 103 16.10 14.50 6.27
N ARG A 104 17.10 15.02 7.00
CA ARG A 104 17.27 16.45 7.23
C ARG A 104 17.58 17.20 5.93
N ALA A 105 18.43 16.65 5.09
CA ALA A 105 18.73 17.24 3.77
C ALA A 105 17.48 17.30 2.87
N PHE A 106 16.62 16.27 2.91
CA PHE A 106 15.35 16.30 2.18
C PHE A 106 14.41 17.40 2.71
N GLU A 107 14.34 17.60 4.03
CA GLU A 107 13.56 18.69 4.63
C GLU A 107 14.10 20.07 4.22
N GLU A 108 15.41 20.27 4.26
CA GLU A 108 16.05 21.52 3.85
C GLU A 108 15.76 21.85 2.37
N ILE A 109 15.86 20.85 1.49
CA ILE A 109 15.50 21.00 0.07
C ILE A 109 14.02 21.37 -0.07
N LYS A 110 13.15 20.67 0.65
CA LYS A 110 11.71 20.95 0.62
C LYS A 110 11.41 22.38 1.05
N ASP A 111 11.99 22.83 2.14
CA ASP A 111 11.76 24.19 2.69
C ASP A 111 12.34 25.28 1.79
N LEU A 112 13.45 24.98 1.08
CA LEU A 112 14.03 25.90 0.12
C LEU A 112 13.13 26.14 -1.10
N PHE A 113 12.56 25.07 -1.66
CA PHE A 113 11.77 25.15 -2.89
C PHE A 113 10.26 25.34 -2.67
N ASP A 114 9.78 25.04 -1.50
CA ASP A 114 8.36 25.16 -1.14
C ASP A 114 8.19 25.68 0.31
N PRO A 115 8.63 26.91 0.57
CA PRO A 115 8.60 27.48 1.92
C PRO A 115 7.18 27.63 2.49
N ALA A 116 6.17 27.70 1.65
CA ALA A 116 4.77 27.76 2.05
C ALA A 116 4.11 26.38 2.25
N GLY A 117 4.80 25.27 1.91
CA GLY A 117 4.30 23.92 2.08
C GLY A 117 3.08 23.59 1.22
N LEU A 118 2.99 24.16 0.02
CA LEU A 118 1.81 24.03 -0.87
C LEU A 118 1.86 22.79 -1.76
N THR A 119 3.05 22.31 -2.09
CA THR A 119 3.22 21.19 -3.02
C THR A 119 3.33 19.87 -2.27
N THR A 120 2.40 18.96 -2.52
CA THR A 120 2.40 17.58 -1.97
C THR A 120 2.82 17.49 -0.49
N PRO A 121 2.16 18.17 0.44
CA PRO A 121 2.54 18.14 1.85
C PRO A 121 2.44 16.72 2.42
N GLY A 122 3.32 16.38 3.37
CA GLY A 122 3.32 15.10 4.06
C GLY A 122 3.80 13.90 3.21
N LYS A 123 4.52 14.15 2.11
CA LYS A 123 5.19 13.10 1.31
C LYS A 123 6.70 13.33 1.36
N ILE A 124 7.46 12.23 1.43
CA ILE A 124 8.92 12.17 1.58
C ILE A 124 9.39 12.75 2.90
N VAL A 125 9.00 13.98 3.22
CA VAL A 125 9.35 14.67 4.46
C VAL A 125 8.10 14.96 5.30
N ARG A 126 8.27 14.94 6.63
CA ARG A 126 7.17 15.20 7.59
C ARG A 126 5.95 14.33 7.31
N ALA A 127 6.20 13.07 6.99
CA ALA A 127 5.19 12.12 6.57
C ALA A 127 4.18 11.84 7.69
N THR A 128 2.93 11.62 7.26
CA THR A 128 1.89 11.07 8.13
C THR A 128 2.09 9.56 8.32
N ARG A 129 1.46 8.99 9.33
CA ARG A 129 1.45 7.54 9.54
C ARG A 129 0.70 6.85 8.40
N MET A 130 1.23 5.73 7.93
CA MET A 130 0.63 4.95 6.85
C MET A 130 -0.71 4.31 7.23
N ASP A 131 -0.96 4.12 8.52
CA ASP A 131 -2.16 3.52 9.08
C ASP A 131 -3.17 4.55 9.62
N ASP A 132 -2.98 5.83 9.30
CA ASP A 132 -3.96 6.87 9.63
C ASP A 132 -5.22 6.71 8.75
N ALA A 133 -6.24 6.12 9.35
CA ALA A 133 -7.49 5.82 8.66
C ALA A 133 -8.23 7.07 8.15
N THR A 134 -7.94 8.25 8.70
CA THR A 134 -8.55 9.52 8.25
C THR A 134 -8.06 9.94 6.87
N LEU A 135 -6.91 9.42 6.44
CA LEU A 135 -6.28 9.68 5.15
C LEU A 135 -6.57 8.60 4.10
N PHE A 136 -7.30 7.55 4.46
CA PHE A 136 -7.69 6.52 3.51
C PHE A 136 -8.68 7.08 2.48
N ARG A 137 -8.62 6.55 1.26
CA ARG A 137 -9.57 6.89 0.19
C ARG A 137 -11.03 6.76 0.64
N PHE A 138 -11.30 5.78 1.50
CA PHE A 138 -12.57 5.55 2.16
C PHE A 138 -12.33 5.61 3.68
N PRO A 139 -12.41 6.80 4.28
CA PRO A 139 -12.24 6.95 5.73
C PRO A 139 -13.37 6.22 6.48
N PRO A 140 -13.22 6.02 7.80
CA PRO A 140 -14.33 5.59 8.64
C PRO A 140 -15.56 6.45 8.37
N ASP A 141 -16.74 5.85 8.36
CA ASP A 141 -18.01 6.52 8.04
C ASP A 141 -18.23 6.94 6.58
N HIS A 142 -17.34 6.54 5.68
CA HIS A 142 -17.56 6.78 4.26
C HIS A 142 -18.90 6.21 3.80
N ARG A 143 -19.66 7.05 3.09
CA ARG A 143 -20.94 6.65 2.46
C ARG A 143 -20.84 6.88 0.97
N THR A 144 -21.28 5.90 0.20
CA THR A 144 -21.40 6.06 -1.25
C THR A 144 -22.60 6.95 -1.58
N HIS A 145 -22.43 7.87 -2.50
CA HIS A 145 -23.52 8.63 -3.06
C HIS A 145 -24.04 7.92 -4.30
N PRO A 146 -25.35 7.61 -4.39
CA PRO A 146 -25.91 7.05 -5.60
C PRO A 146 -25.82 8.06 -6.74
N ILE A 147 -25.06 7.72 -7.77
CA ILE A 147 -24.93 8.55 -8.97
C ILE A 147 -25.86 7.97 -10.04
N ARG A 148 -26.83 8.76 -10.47
CA ARG A 148 -27.60 8.42 -11.67
C ARG A 148 -26.79 8.81 -12.90
N THR A 149 -26.34 7.81 -13.63
CA THR A 149 -25.67 8.02 -14.93
C THR A 149 -26.70 8.05 -16.06
N GLY A 150 -26.37 8.71 -17.18
CA GLY A 150 -27.20 8.71 -18.37
C GLY A 150 -27.19 7.38 -19.14
N LEU A 151 -26.28 6.47 -18.78
CA LEU A 151 -26.19 5.12 -19.32
C LEU A 151 -26.60 4.10 -18.27
N ASP A 152 -27.26 3.04 -18.69
CA ASP A 152 -27.60 1.91 -17.82
C ASP A 152 -26.40 1.00 -17.64
N TRP A 153 -25.83 0.99 -16.43
CA TRP A 153 -24.71 0.15 -16.03
C TRP A 153 -25.15 -1.06 -15.20
N SER A 154 -26.45 -1.32 -15.08
CA SER A 154 -26.98 -2.36 -14.18
C SER A 154 -26.40 -3.75 -14.48
N ALA A 155 -26.18 -4.08 -15.75
CA ALA A 155 -25.57 -5.34 -16.17
C ALA A 155 -24.11 -5.50 -15.75
N TRP A 156 -23.41 -4.39 -15.47
CA TRP A 156 -22.00 -4.35 -15.07
C TRP A 156 -21.80 -4.07 -13.57
N ASN A 157 -22.86 -3.65 -12.91
CA ASN A 157 -22.86 -3.27 -11.51
C ASN A 157 -23.15 -4.47 -10.59
N VAL A 158 -22.44 -5.55 -10.83
CA VAL A 158 -22.57 -6.80 -10.08
C VAL A 158 -21.23 -7.18 -9.48
N GLN A 159 -21.25 -7.74 -8.27
CA GLN A 159 -20.08 -8.33 -7.63
C GLN A 159 -20.27 -9.84 -7.52
N SER A 160 -19.24 -10.58 -7.83
CA SER A 160 -19.19 -12.01 -7.56
C SER A 160 -18.76 -12.25 -6.12
N ASP A 161 -19.54 -13.00 -5.38
CA ASP A 161 -19.12 -13.53 -4.09
C ASP A 161 -18.01 -14.56 -4.32
N PRO A 162 -16.79 -14.33 -3.80
CA PRO A 162 -15.68 -15.24 -4.00
C PRO A 162 -15.87 -16.63 -3.39
N ALA A 163 -16.78 -16.78 -2.42
CA ALA A 163 -17.06 -18.08 -1.78
C ALA A 163 -18.11 -18.89 -2.52
N THR A 164 -19.12 -18.24 -3.11
CA THR A 164 -20.26 -18.92 -3.71
C THR A 164 -20.36 -18.73 -5.22
N GLY A 165 -19.62 -17.78 -5.80
CA GLY A 165 -19.76 -17.36 -7.20
C GLY A 165 -21.06 -16.62 -7.50
N ALA A 166 -21.91 -16.39 -6.50
CA ALA A 166 -23.18 -15.68 -6.69
C ALA A 166 -22.94 -14.22 -7.09
N LEU A 167 -23.70 -13.73 -8.05
CA LEU A 167 -23.68 -12.34 -8.46
C LEU A 167 -24.66 -11.54 -7.60
N THR A 168 -24.19 -10.51 -6.94
CA THR A 168 -25.02 -9.55 -6.18
C THR A 168 -24.93 -8.17 -6.81
N PRO A 169 -26.05 -7.40 -6.84
CA PRO A 169 -25.99 -6.02 -7.31
C PRO A 169 -25.01 -5.21 -6.45
N ALA A 170 -24.12 -4.45 -7.08
CA ALA A 170 -23.25 -3.53 -6.38
C ALA A 170 -24.13 -2.45 -5.71
N GLY A 171 -23.94 -2.23 -4.41
CA GLY A 171 -24.69 -1.25 -3.64
C GLY A 171 -25.73 -1.79 -2.68
N THR A 172 -26.02 -3.08 -2.67
CA THR A 172 -26.87 -3.72 -1.65
C THR A 172 -26.05 -4.27 -0.47
N GLY A 173 -25.29 -3.39 0.20
CA GLY A 173 -24.40 -3.78 1.31
C GLY A 173 -23.07 -4.36 0.85
N GLY A 174 -22.86 -4.48 -0.43
CA GLY A 174 -21.56 -4.75 -1.04
C GLY A 174 -20.80 -3.46 -1.17
N ASP A 175 -19.61 -3.50 -0.73
CA ASP A 175 -18.63 -2.46 -0.72
C ASP A 175 -18.25 -1.97 -2.11
N PRO A 176 -18.25 -0.67 -2.34
CA PRO A 176 -17.32 -0.10 -3.29
C PRO A 176 -15.97 -0.11 -2.58
N ALA A 177 -15.14 -1.02 -2.85
CA ALA A 177 -13.83 -1.05 -2.27
C ALA A 177 -12.91 0.04 -2.54
#